data_34fff3b5770801d1c316ec4da25b4a45
#
_entry.id   34fff3b5770801d1c316ec4da25b4a45
#
_cell.length_a   1.000
_cell.length_b   1.000
_cell.length_c   1.000
_cell.angle_alpha   90.00
_cell.angle_beta   90.00
_cell.angle_gamma   90.00
#
_symmetry.space_group_name_H-M   'P 1'
#
loop_
_entity.id
_entity.type
_entity.pdbx_description
1 polymer ?
#
loop_
_entity_poly.entity_id
_entity_poly.type
_entity_poly.pdbx_seq_one_letter_code
_entity_poly.pdbx_strand_id
1 'polypeptide(L)'
;MAPVVTSVSPTQGNPAGGTPVTINGSGFTGATVVRFGANLATNVVVVSNTQITARTPPGSGTAKVTVTGPTGTSTQNVFFTYTTVGAPVLTSLSPTSGPTGGGNTVTITGSNLTGATQVLFGAAPATILTNTATQITVSAPAGTGTVNVAVTTPGGTSNSLPYTYTTVSAPTLTSLSPASGPTSGGNTVTLTGTNLTGAVQVLFGATPATILTNTATQITVSAPAGPASVVNVTVTTPGGISNPLSYIYVAAPVVTGVSPQFGPDTGGNSVTITGSGLALASAVHFGPSLATGFTVISDNQLTATAPPGTGTVVVTVTTPGGTSTLGPGNPYYTYLGAPVINSLIPDEGSSFGGDSVTINGSNLTYTDSVTFGGVPASFSVLSDSLAVATAPAHAAGTVNVQLHTPAGNSNTLPFTYDPV
;
A
#
# COMPACT_ATOMS: atom_id res chain seq x y z
N MET A 1 -54.57 -13.48 -35.35
CA MET A 1 -54.11 -14.88 -35.17
C MET A 1 -54.28 -15.17 -33.68
N ALA A 2 -54.86 -16.37 -33.35
CA ALA A 2 -55.04 -16.74 -31.95
C ALA A 2 -53.67 -16.76 -31.19
N PRO A 3 -53.66 -16.47 -29.90
CA PRO A 3 -52.43 -16.53 -29.09
C PRO A 3 -51.78 -17.91 -29.19
N VAL A 4 -50.44 -17.93 -29.12
CA VAL A 4 -49.63 -19.16 -29.09
C VAL A 4 -48.87 -19.18 -27.77
N VAL A 5 -49.08 -20.24 -26.95
CA VAL A 5 -48.32 -20.46 -25.72
C VAL A 5 -47.20 -21.46 -26.02
N THR A 6 -45.94 -21.07 -25.75
CA THR A 6 -44.78 -21.91 -25.99
C THR A 6 -44.22 -22.53 -24.71
N SER A 7 -44.33 -21.83 -23.58
CA SER A 7 -43.88 -22.32 -22.28
C SER A 7 -44.56 -21.64 -21.10
N VAL A 8 -44.52 -22.29 -19.95
CA VAL A 8 -44.85 -21.73 -18.64
C VAL A 8 -43.67 -22.01 -17.67
N SER A 9 -43.31 -21.05 -16.90
CA SER A 9 -42.22 -21.20 -15.92
C SER A 9 -42.62 -20.54 -14.58
N PRO A 10 -42.51 -21.26 -13.47
CA PRO A 10 -42.20 -22.68 -13.33
C PRO A 10 -43.28 -23.57 -13.96
N THR A 11 -42.95 -24.85 -14.25
CA THR A 11 -43.88 -25.84 -14.84
C THR A 11 -44.72 -26.56 -13.80
N GLN A 12 -44.47 -26.31 -12.51
CA GLN A 12 -45.20 -26.95 -11.41
C GLN A 12 -45.37 -25.98 -10.23
N GLY A 13 -46.33 -26.24 -9.38
CA GLY A 13 -46.58 -25.44 -8.19
C GLY A 13 -47.64 -26.04 -7.27
N ASN A 14 -47.89 -25.32 -6.16
CA ASN A 14 -48.79 -25.78 -5.09
C ASN A 14 -50.25 -25.95 -5.56
N PRO A 15 -50.94 -27.04 -5.21
CA PRO A 15 -52.37 -27.24 -5.46
C PRO A 15 -53.28 -26.14 -4.91
N ALA A 16 -52.85 -25.44 -3.85
CA ALA A 16 -53.60 -24.29 -3.32
C ALA A 16 -53.60 -23.07 -4.26
N GLY A 17 -52.79 -23.11 -5.35
CA GLY A 17 -52.63 -22.00 -6.27
C GLY A 17 -51.67 -20.93 -5.75
N GLY A 18 -51.73 -19.73 -6.34
CA GLY A 18 -50.91 -18.58 -5.93
C GLY A 18 -49.48 -18.61 -6.47
N THR A 19 -49.03 -19.68 -7.14
CA THR A 19 -47.68 -19.75 -7.72
C THR A 19 -47.53 -18.67 -8.80
N PRO A 20 -46.56 -17.76 -8.69
CA PRO A 20 -46.29 -16.79 -9.75
C PRO A 20 -45.66 -17.52 -10.94
N VAL A 21 -46.19 -17.27 -12.12
CA VAL A 21 -45.74 -17.89 -13.38
C VAL A 21 -45.50 -16.86 -14.45
N THR A 22 -44.52 -17.15 -15.29
CA THR A 22 -44.28 -16.43 -16.54
C THR A 22 -44.69 -17.35 -17.69
N ILE A 23 -45.57 -16.89 -18.56
CA ILE A 23 -46.06 -17.58 -19.75
C ILE A 23 -45.41 -16.88 -20.94
N ASN A 24 -44.65 -17.65 -21.75
CA ASN A 24 -44.05 -17.14 -22.96
C ASN A 24 -44.79 -17.69 -24.19
N GLY A 25 -44.74 -16.88 -25.26
CA GLY A 25 -45.46 -17.24 -26.50
C GLY A 25 -45.46 -16.13 -27.51
N SER A 26 -46.57 -15.95 -28.22
CA SER A 26 -46.81 -14.86 -29.17
C SER A 26 -48.29 -14.52 -29.29
N GLY A 27 -48.59 -13.31 -29.78
CA GLY A 27 -49.98 -12.86 -29.99
C GLY A 27 -50.69 -12.51 -28.67
N PHE A 28 -49.97 -12.12 -27.61
CA PHE A 28 -50.52 -11.85 -26.28
C PHE A 28 -51.10 -10.45 -26.14
N THR A 29 -50.82 -9.54 -27.08
CA THR A 29 -51.39 -8.21 -27.04
C THR A 29 -52.93 -8.29 -27.08
N GLY A 30 -53.59 -7.70 -26.06
CA GLY A 30 -55.05 -7.75 -25.91
C GLY A 30 -55.55 -9.07 -25.30
N ALA A 31 -54.71 -9.95 -24.80
CA ALA A 31 -55.12 -11.15 -24.06
C ALA A 31 -55.90 -10.71 -22.79
N THR A 32 -57.02 -11.35 -22.55
CA THR A 32 -57.92 -11.01 -21.44
C THR A 32 -58.05 -12.14 -20.41
N VAL A 33 -57.75 -13.39 -20.80
CA VAL A 33 -57.96 -14.55 -19.95
C VAL A 33 -56.79 -15.51 -20.05
N VAL A 34 -56.28 -15.94 -18.88
CA VAL A 34 -55.34 -17.05 -18.73
C VAL A 34 -56.01 -18.12 -17.89
N ARG A 35 -55.96 -19.38 -18.36
CA ARG A 35 -56.51 -20.52 -17.64
C ARG A 35 -55.50 -21.63 -17.43
N PHE A 36 -55.67 -22.31 -16.29
CA PHE A 36 -54.99 -23.57 -15.96
C PHE A 36 -56.08 -24.67 -15.90
N GLY A 37 -56.24 -25.40 -16.98
CA GLY A 37 -57.42 -26.26 -17.16
C GLY A 37 -58.70 -25.42 -17.24
N ALA A 38 -59.66 -25.73 -16.37
CA ALA A 38 -60.90 -24.98 -16.28
C ALA A 38 -60.78 -23.67 -15.44
N ASN A 39 -59.77 -23.57 -14.59
CA ASN A 39 -59.64 -22.52 -13.59
C ASN A 39 -58.95 -21.25 -14.13
N LEU A 40 -59.46 -20.09 -13.71
CA LEU A 40 -58.88 -18.78 -14.10
C LEU A 40 -57.64 -18.45 -13.27
N ALA A 41 -56.58 -18.04 -13.94
CA ALA A 41 -55.43 -17.40 -13.29
C ALA A 41 -55.83 -16.05 -12.67
N THR A 42 -55.08 -15.66 -11.62
CA THR A 42 -55.21 -14.34 -10.99
C THR A 42 -53.98 -13.46 -11.29
N ASN A 43 -54.10 -12.18 -11.09
CA ASN A 43 -53.00 -11.20 -11.30
C ASN A 43 -52.36 -11.32 -12.69
N VAL A 44 -53.21 -11.46 -13.72
CA VAL A 44 -52.75 -11.58 -15.11
C VAL A 44 -52.27 -10.19 -15.59
N VAL A 45 -51.03 -10.14 -16.01
CA VAL A 45 -50.42 -8.92 -16.60
C VAL A 45 -49.78 -9.29 -17.94
N VAL A 46 -50.23 -8.66 -19.02
CA VAL A 46 -49.60 -8.75 -20.33
C VAL A 46 -48.39 -7.83 -20.34
N VAL A 47 -47.20 -8.41 -20.21
CA VAL A 47 -45.94 -7.68 -20.18
C VAL A 47 -45.51 -7.22 -21.59
N SER A 48 -45.76 -8.10 -22.58
CA SER A 48 -45.49 -7.85 -23.99
C SER A 48 -46.29 -8.75 -24.89
N ASN A 49 -46.20 -8.60 -26.22
CA ASN A 49 -46.78 -9.50 -27.17
C ASN A 49 -46.31 -10.96 -27.04
N THR A 50 -45.22 -11.21 -26.31
CA THR A 50 -44.58 -12.51 -26.14
C THR A 50 -44.53 -13.02 -24.70
N GLN A 51 -45.02 -12.21 -23.73
CA GLN A 51 -44.90 -12.56 -22.32
C GLN A 51 -46.12 -12.12 -21.50
N ILE A 52 -46.63 -13.03 -20.68
CA ILE A 52 -47.66 -12.77 -19.65
C ILE A 52 -47.09 -13.25 -18.31
N THR A 53 -47.30 -12.47 -17.23
CA THR A 53 -47.17 -12.95 -15.86
C THR A 53 -48.54 -13.14 -15.23
N ALA A 54 -48.65 -14.17 -14.38
CA ALA A 54 -49.91 -14.50 -13.69
C ALA A 54 -49.64 -15.26 -12.39
N ARG A 55 -50.68 -15.47 -11.59
CA ARG A 55 -50.66 -16.42 -10.48
C ARG A 55 -51.60 -17.56 -10.78
N THR A 56 -51.13 -18.80 -10.49
CA THR A 56 -51.95 -19.98 -10.72
C THR A 56 -53.19 -20.00 -9.81
N PRO A 57 -54.34 -20.46 -10.33
CA PRO A 57 -55.51 -20.75 -9.48
C PRO A 57 -55.26 -22.03 -8.65
N PRO A 58 -56.08 -22.32 -7.62
CA PRO A 58 -56.12 -23.63 -7.03
C PRO A 58 -56.44 -24.71 -8.09
N GLY A 59 -55.78 -25.88 -7.96
CA GLY A 59 -55.92 -26.95 -8.90
C GLY A 59 -55.27 -28.25 -8.45
N SER A 60 -55.43 -29.32 -9.24
CA SER A 60 -54.83 -30.62 -8.97
C SER A 60 -54.39 -31.30 -10.27
N GLY A 61 -53.42 -32.19 -10.16
CA GLY A 61 -52.86 -32.90 -11.31
C GLY A 61 -52.22 -31.98 -12.35
N THR A 62 -52.33 -32.33 -13.63
CA THR A 62 -51.74 -31.56 -14.72
C THR A 62 -52.82 -30.75 -15.45
N ALA A 63 -52.64 -29.46 -15.53
CA ALA A 63 -53.55 -28.52 -16.15
C ALA A 63 -52.95 -27.92 -17.42
N LYS A 64 -53.70 -27.90 -18.51
CA LYS A 64 -53.33 -27.24 -19.75
C LYS A 64 -53.37 -25.72 -19.52
N VAL A 65 -52.31 -25.01 -19.89
CA VAL A 65 -52.26 -23.55 -19.84
C VAL A 65 -52.76 -22.97 -21.15
N THR A 66 -53.76 -22.13 -21.09
CA THR A 66 -54.35 -21.47 -22.25
C THR A 66 -54.46 -19.96 -22.05
N VAL A 67 -54.29 -19.22 -23.13
CA VAL A 67 -54.42 -17.76 -23.20
C VAL A 67 -55.50 -17.45 -24.23
N THR A 68 -56.45 -16.61 -23.83
CA THR A 68 -57.52 -16.14 -24.72
C THR A 68 -57.32 -14.64 -25.00
N GLY A 69 -57.30 -14.27 -26.25
CA GLY A 69 -57.23 -12.91 -26.78
C GLY A 69 -58.39 -12.60 -27.73
N PRO A 70 -58.39 -11.43 -28.36
CA PRO A 70 -59.46 -10.98 -29.27
C PRO A 70 -59.71 -11.90 -30.45
N THR A 71 -58.72 -12.70 -30.85
CA THR A 71 -58.77 -13.58 -32.05
C THR A 71 -58.92 -15.05 -31.71
N GLY A 72 -59.20 -15.40 -30.44
CA GLY A 72 -59.45 -16.77 -29.99
C GLY A 72 -58.57 -17.21 -28.85
N THR A 73 -58.59 -18.52 -28.56
CA THR A 73 -57.84 -19.17 -27.47
C THR A 73 -56.69 -20.01 -28.02
N SER A 74 -55.56 -20.01 -27.32
CA SER A 74 -54.39 -20.81 -27.65
C SER A 74 -54.72 -22.33 -27.62
N THR A 75 -54.13 -23.11 -28.54
CA THR A 75 -54.40 -24.54 -28.69
C THR A 75 -53.23 -25.44 -28.33
N GLN A 76 -52.04 -24.88 -28.09
CA GLN A 76 -50.81 -25.61 -27.82
C GLN A 76 -50.92 -26.46 -26.55
N ASN A 77 -50.16 -27.53 -26.48
CA ASN A 77 -50.12 -28.46 -25.34
C ASN A 77 -49.00 -28.06 -24.38
N VAL A 78 -49.18 -26.93 -23.71
CA VAL A 78 -48.31 -26.50 -22.59
C VAL A 78 -49.05 -26.78 -21.30
N PHE A 79 -48.38 -27.46 -20.40
CA PHE A 79 -48.97 -27.92 -19.14
C PHE A 79 -48.28 -27.38 -17.93
N PHE A 80 -49.04 -27.16 -16.87
CA PHE A 80 -48.63 -26.87 -15.52
C PHE A 80 -49.05 -27.98 -14.60
N THR A 81 -48.15 -28.50 -13.76
CA THR A 81 -48.47 -29.62 -12.85
C THR A 81 -48.64 -29.12 -11.43
N TYR A 82 -49.79 -29.36 -10.86
CA TYR A 82 -50.04 -29.14 -9.43
C TYR A 82 -49.45 -30.28 -8.63
N THR A 83 -48.33 -30.03 -8.00
CA THR A 83 -47.65 -30.98 -7.11
C THR A 83 -47.69 -30.46 -5.70
N THR A 84 -47.88 -31.32 -4.74
CA THR A 84 -47.64 -31.02 -3.33
C THR A 84 -46.15 -30.90 -3.15
N VAL A 85 -45.61 -29.73 -3.47
CA VAL A 85 -44.26 -29.42 -3.07
C VAL A 85 -44.31 -29.20 -1.56
N GLY A 86 -43.62 -30.04 -0.81
CA GLY A 86 -43.58 -29.89 0.65
C GLY A 86 -43.06 -28.51 1.02
N ALA A 87 -43.63 -27.94 2.07
CA ALA A 87 -43.09 -26.67 2.60
C ALA A 87 -41.61 -26.82 2.93
N PRO A 88 -40.81 -25.77 2.75
CA PRO A 88 -39.40 -25.79 3.16
C PRO A 88 -39.27 -26.01 4.65
N VAL A 89 -38.23 -26.71 5.08
CA VAL A 89 -37.90 -26.91 6.48
C VAL A 89 -36.47 -26.52 6.70
N LEU A 90 -36.24 -25.54 7.59
CA LEU A 90 -34.90 -25.09 7.96
C LEU A 90 -34.37 -25.92 9.12
N THR A 91 -33.11 -26.33 9.03
CA THR A 91 -32.42 -27.11 10.07
C THR A 91 -31.32 -26.33 10.78
N SER A 92 -30.62 -25.46 10.05
CA SER A 92 -29.57 -24.64 10.65
C SER A 92 -29.28 -23.35 9.87
N LEU A 93 -28.72 -22.39 10.57
CA LEU A 93 -28.08 -21.18 10.05
C LEU A 93 -26.59 -21.21 10.40
N SER A 94 -25.73 -20.77 9.49
CA SER A 94 -24.30 -20.60 9.75
C SER A 94 -23.77 -19.37 9.00
N PRO A 95 -23.29 -18.37 9.76
CA PRO A 95 -23.35 -18.17 11.20
C PRO A 95 -24.77 -17.88 11.72
N THR A 96 -24.99 -18.05 13.03
CA THR A 96 -26.26 -17.75 13.71
C THR A 96 -26.37 -16.31 14.19
N SER A 97 -25.32 -15.52 13.98
CA SER A 97 -25.25 -14.11 14.32
C SER A 97 -24.41 -13.32 13.32
N GLY A 98 -24.60 -12.02 13.29
CA GLY A 98 -23.82 -11.12 12.44
C GLY A 98 -23.97 -9.65 12.85
N PRO A 99 -23.25 -8.74 12.18
CA PRO A 99 -23.25 -7.33 12.52
C PRO A 99 -24.61 -6.66 12.24
N THR A 100 -24.95 -5.64 13.05
CA THR A 100 -26.16 -4.85 12.85
C THR A 100 -26.24 -4.16 11.47
N GLY A 101 -25.09 -3.88 10.86
CA GLY A 101 -25.02 -3.34 9.49
C GLY A 101 -25.38 -4.35 8.39
N GLY A 102 -25.52 -5.63 8.69
CA GLY A 102 -25.75 -6.69 7.72
C GLY A 102 -24.52 -6.95 6.83
N GLY A 103 -24.78 -7.44 5.60
CA GLY A 103 -23.77 -7.68 4.57
C GLY A 103 -23.00 -9.00 4.69
N ASN A 104 -23.03 -9.66 5.83
CA ASN A 104 -22.36 -10.94 6.00
C ASN A 104 -23.14 -12.07 5.30
N THR A 105 -22.41 -13.04 4.74
CA THR A 105 -23.01 -14.22 4.14
C THR A 105 -23.52 -15.18 5.21
N VAL A 106 -24.79 -15.60 5.09
CA VAL A 106 -25.41 -16.62 5.94
C VAL A 106 -25.79 -17.80 5.08
N THR A 107 -25.34 -18.98 5.48
CA THR A 107 -25.74 -20.26 4.87
C THR A 107 -26.93 -20.83 5.64
N ILE A 108 -28.01 -21.08 4.94
CA ILE A 108 -29.25 -21.66 5.45
C ILE A 108 -29.31 -23.11 4.94
N THR A 109 -29.35 -24.07 5.86
CA THR A 109 -29.48 -25.50 5.51
C THR A 109 -30.88 -25.99 5.83
N GLY A 110 -31.41 -26.88 5.00
CA GLY A 110 -32.74 -27.38 5.18
C GLY A 110 -33.15 -28.41 4.10
N SER A 111 -34.46 -28.57 3.91
CA SER A 111 -35.05 -29.39 2.84
C SER A 111 -36.13 -28.60 2.11
N ASN A 112 -36.45 -29.03 0.87
CA ASN A 112 -37.42 -28.39 -0.01
C ASN A 112 -37.15 -26.92 -0.32
N LEU A 113 -35.86 -26.51 -0.37
CA LEU A 113 -35.45 -25.13 -0.56
C LEU A 113 -35.42 -24.71 -2.05
N THR A 114 -35.59 -25.62 -2.96
CA THR A 114 -35.58 -25.34 -4.42
C THR A 114 -36.60 -24.27 -4.79
N GLY A 115 -36.14 -23.27 -5.57
CA GLY A 115 -37.04 -22.23 -6.06
C GLY A 115 -37.42 -21.20 -4.97
N ALA A 116 -36.58 -21.01 -3.96
CA ALA A 116 -36.80 -19.99 -2.94
C ALA A 116 -36.97 -18.62 -3.62
N THR A 117 -38.10 -17.96 -3.34
CA THR A 117 -38.44 -16.66 -3.89
C THR A 117 -38.13 -15.53 -2.91
N GLN A 118 -38.04 -15.85 -1.63
CA GLN A 118 -37.78 -14.88 -0.58
C GLN A 118 -37.12 -15.53 0.63
N VAL A 119 -36.19 -14.81 1.23
CA VAL A 119 -35.66 -15.08 2.56
C VAL A 119 -35.81 -13.81 3.38
N LEU A 120 -36.46 -13.93 4.56
CA LEU A 120 -36.69 -12.83 5.47
C LEU A 120 -35.86 -13.00 6.74
N PHE A 121 -35.28 -11.94 7.24
CA PHE A 121 -34.72 -11.77 8.57
C PHE A 121 -35.66 -10.84 9.35
N GLY A 122 -36.60 -11.44 10.12
CA GLY A 122 -37.75 -10.70 10.61
C GLY A 122 -38.62 -10.21 9.47
N ALA A 123 -38.74 -8.89 9.32
CA ALA A 123 -39.45 -8.28 8.19
C ALA A 123 -38.50 -7.87 7.02
N ALA A 124 -37.19 -7.91 7.21
CA ALA A 124 -36.22 -7.42 6.24
C ALA A 124 -35.85 -8.51 5.21
N PRO A 125 -35.95 -8.26 3.89
CA PRO A 125 -35.57 -9.22 2.87
C PRO A 125 -34.07 -9.30 2.71
N ALA A 126 -33.54 -10.54 2.65
CA ALA A 126 -32.15 -10.84 2.33
C ALA A 126 -31.95 -11.04 0.83
N THR A 127 -30.76 -10.72 0.32
CA THR A 127 -30.38 -11.02 -1.06
C THR A 127 -29.94 -12.48 -1.17
N ILE A 128 -30.62 -13.28 -1.98
CA ILE A 128 -30.27 -14.68 -2.26
C ILE A 128 -29.08 -14.69 -3.21
N LEU A 129 -27.98 -15.34 -2.80
CA LEU A 129 -26.74 -15.48 -3.58
C LEU A 129 -26.72 -16.81 -4.33
N THR A 130 -27.09 -17.91 -3.64
CA THR A 130 -27.23 -19.24 -4.23
C THR A 130 -28.47 -19.95 -3.67
N ASN A 131 -29.07 -20.86 -4.45
CA ASN A 131 -30.21 -21.69 -4.01
C ASN A 131 -30.09 -23.10 -4.60
N THR A 132 -30.10 -24.11 -3.73
CA THR A 132 -30.18 -25.54 -4.03
C THR A 132 -31.37 -26.17 -3.29
N ALA A 133 -31.59 -27.47 -3.44
CA ALA A 133 -32.65 -28.17 -2.72
C ALA A 133 -32.46 -28.22 -1.19
N THR A 134 -31.20 -28.13 -0.72
CA THR A 134 -30.84 -28.31 0.70
C THR A 134 -30.09 -27.15 1.30
N GLN A 135 -29.72 -26.16 0.50
CA GLN A 135 -28.91 -25.01 0.99
C GLN A 135 -29.23 -23.74 0.21
N ILE A 136 -29.32 -22.63 0.94
CA ILE A 136 -29.38 -21.28 0.39
C ILE A 136 -28.28 -20.47 1.03
N THR A 137 -27.53 -19.69 0.25
CA THR A 137 -26.67 -18.64 0.80
C THR A 137 -27.29 -17.27 0.54
N VAL A 138 -27.26 -16.41 1.55
CA VAL A 138 -27.81 -15.06 1.45
C VAL A 138 -26.84 -14.04 2.01
N SER A 139 -26.96 -12.79 1.55
CA SER A 139 -26.40 -11.64 2.23
C SER A 139 -27.43 -11.13 3.25
N ALA A 140 -27.09 -11.15 4.53
CA ALA A 140 -27.99 -10.70 5.60
C ALA A 140 -28.30 -9.20 5.46
N PRO A 141 -29.55 -8.77 5.60
CA PRO A 141 -29.89 -7.35 5.64
C PRO A 141 -29.42 -6.71 6.95
N ALA A 142 -29.39 -5.38 7.01
CA ALA A 142 -29.20 -4.67 8.27
C ALA A 142 -30.36 -4.95 9.23
N GLY A 143 -30.05 -5.01 10.54
CA GLY A 143 -31.06 -5.29 11.55
C GLY A 143 -30.55 -5.16 12.98
N THR A 144 -31.42 -5.37 13.95
CA THR A 144 -31.08 -5.26 15.38
C THR A 144 -31.77 -6.37 16.19
N GLY A 145 -31.16 -6.74 17.32
CA GLY A 145 -31.69 -7.77 18.20
C GLY A 145 -31.71 -9.16 17.60
N THR A 146 -32.55 -10.05 18.13
CA THR A 146 -32.75 -11.40 17.58
C THR A 146 -34.01 -11.41 16.73
N VAL A 147 -33.86 -11.84 15.47
CA VAL A 147 -34.96 -11.94 14.52
C VAL A 147 -35.13 -13.40 14.05
N ASN A 148 -36.30 -13.73 13.56
CA ASN A 148 -36.58 -15.03 12.96
C ASN A 148 -36.27 -15.01 11.46
N VAL A 149 -35.48 -15.99 11.00
CA VAL A 149 -35.22 -16.22 9.57
C VAL A 149 -36.21 -17.24 9.03
N ALA A 150 -36.85 -16.88 7.94
CA ALA A 150 -37.79 -17.77 7.22
C ALA A 150 -37.57 -17.71 5.72
N VAL A 151 -37.85 -18.81 5.04
CA VAL A 151 -37.72 -18.99 3.59
C VAL A 151 -39.06 -19.26 2.98
N THR A 152 -39.39 -18.61 1.88
CA THR A 152 -40.58 -18.87 1.07
C THR A 152 -40.19 -19.55 -0.24
N THR A 153 -40.84 -20.69 -0.54
CA THR A 153 -40.72 -21.44 -1.80
C THR A 153 -42.11 -21.63 -2.41
N PRO A 154 -42.22 -22.17 -3.62
CA PRO A 154 -43.53 -22.59 -4.16
C PRO A 154 -44.29 -23.56 -3.27
N GLY A 155 -43.61 -24.29 -2.37
CA GLY A 155 -44.24 -25.19 -1.40
C GLY A 155 -44.81 -24.51 -0.15
N GLY A 156 -44.58 -23.21 0.02
CA GLY A 156 -45.03 -22.41 1.16
C GLY A 156 -43.87 -21.75 1.92
N THR A 157 -44.13 -21.35 3.17
CA THR A 157 -43.14 -20.73 4.06
C THR A 157 -42.61 -21.75 5.07
N SER A 158 -41.32 -21.67 5.38
CA SER A 158 -40.64 -22.56 6.33
C SER A 158 -41.03 -22.31 7.79
N ASN A 159 -40.58 -23.21 8.67
CA ASN A 159 -40.33 -22.87 10.06
C ASN A 159 -39.31 -21.76 10.13
N SER A 160 -39.20 -21.10 11.28
CA SER A 160 -38.20 -20.03 11.50
C SER A 160 -37.05 -20.49 12.40
N LEU A 161 -35.86 -19.92 12.16
CA LEU A 161 -34.69 -20.07 13.03
C LEU A 161 -34.21 -18.72 13.51
N PRO A 162 -33.76 -18.61 14.77
CA PRO A 162 -33.29 -17.33 15.29
C PRO A 162 -31.93 -16.94 14.70
N TYR A 163 -31.78 -15.64 14.38
CA TYR A 163 -30.54 -15.00 13.99
C TYR A 163 -30.35 -13.75 14.84
N THR A 164 -29.17 -13.59 15.45
CA THR A 164 -28.91 -12.48 16.37
C THR A 164 -28.01 -11.44 15.74
N TYR A 165 -28.49 -10.21 15.65
CA TYR A 165 -27.67 -9.06 15.28
C TYR A 165 -26.87 -8.60 16.48
N THR A 166 -25.53 -8.60 16.34
CA THR A 166 -24.61 -8.14 17.38
C THR A 166 -24.06 -6.76 17.02
N THR A 167 -24.02 -5.87 17.98
CA THR A 167 -23.29 -4.61 17.83
C THR A 167 -21.81 -4.91 17.82
N VAL A 168 -21.19 -4.87 16.65
CA VAL A 168 -19.74 -4.89 16.56
C VAL A 168 -19.28 -3.47 16.85
N SER A 169 -18.49 -3.30 17.90
CA SER A 169 -17.92 -1.99 18.25
C SER A 169 -17.03 -1.48 17.12
N ALA A 170 -17.10 -0.17 16.87
CA ALA A 170 -16.21 0.47 15.91
C ALA A 170 -14.73 0.23 16.27
N PRO A 171 -13.86 0.11 15.30
CA PRO A 171 -12.43 -0.01 15.56
C PRO A 171 -11.89 1.28 16.18
N THR A 172 -10.85 1.15 16.98
CA THR A 172 -10.14 2.29 17.56
C THR A 172 -8.66 2.11 17.28
N LEU A 173 -8.02 3.10 16.69
CA LEU A 173 -6.58 3.14 16.47
C LEU A 173 -5.90 3.85 17.64
N THR A 174 -4.80 3.28 18.12
CA THR A 174 -3.98 3.84 19.21
C THR A 174 -2.62 4.32 18.74
N SER A 175 -2.02 3.66 17.74
CA SER A 175 -0.71 4.06 17.19
C SER A 175 -0.49 3.57 15.76
N LEU A 176 0.41 4.30 15.07
CA LEU A 176 1.02 3.92 13.79
C LEU A 176 2.53 3.77 13.98
N SER A 177 3.12 2.73 13.41
CA SER A 177 4.57 2.55 13.44
C SER A 177 5.08 1.97 12.11
N PRO A 178 5.95 2.71 11.38
CA PRO A 178 6.30 4.13 11.59
C PRO A 178 5.12 5.07 11.32
N ALA A 179 5.14 6.27 11.94
CA ALA A 179 4.13 7.31 11.72
C ALA A 179 4.47 8.24 10.54
N SER A 180 5.53 7.93 9.81
CA SER A 180 5.96 8.66 8.61
C SER A 180 6.59 7.71 7.61
N GLY A 181 6.63 8.12 6.34
CA GLY A 181 7.27 7.35 5.28
C GLY A 181 7.40 8.13 3.98
N PRO A 182 7.99 7.51 2.95
CA PRO A 182 8.27 8.16 1.68
C PRO A 182 7.00 8.49 0.89
N THR A 183 7.06 9.57 0.12
CA THR A 183 5.98 9.93 -0.82
C THR A 183 5.72 8.86 -1.88
N SER A 184 6.71 8.03 -2.20
CA SER A 184 6.54 6.88 -3.08
C SER A 184 5.67 5.76 -2.47
N GLY A 185 5.43 5.79 -1.16
CA GLY A 185 4.78 4.68 -0.45
C GLY A 185 5.62 3.41 -0.43
N GLY A 186 4.96 2.26 -0.32
CA GLY A 186 5.58 0.92 -0.34
C GLY A 186 6.15 0.46 1.00
N ASN A 187 6.37 1.35 1.97
CA ASN A 187 6.82 0.97 3.30
C ASN A 187 5.71 0.29 4.10
N THR A 188 6.09 -0.69 4.93
CA THR A 188 5.16 -1.35 5.83
C THR A 188 4.86 -0.46 7.02
N VAL A 189 3.57 -0.25 7.30
CA VAL A 189 3.08 0.47 8.47
C VAL A 189 2.24 -0.48 9.31
N THR A 190 2.55 -0.54 10.59
CA THR A 190 1.80 -1.29 11.58
C THR A 190 0.82 -0.36 12.30
N LEU A 191 -0.46 -0.67 12.21
CA LEU A 191 -1.55 0.00 12.91
C LEU A 191 -1.88 -0.83 14.16
N THR A 192 -1.85 -0.24 15.33
CA THR A 192 -2.26 -0.89 16.58
C THR A 192 -3.56 -0.27 17.08
N GLY A 193 -4.44 -1.11 17.66
CA GLY A 193 -5.74 -0.64 18.11
C GLY A 193 -6.59 -1.73 18.73
N THR A 194 -7.90 -1.55 18.71
CA THR A 194 -8.90 -2.52 19.18
C THR A 194 -10.01 -2.69 18.13
N ASN A 195 -10.70 -3.83 18.18
CA ASN A 195 -11.80 -4.17 17.26
C ASN A 195 -11.42 -4.12 15.78
N LEU A 196 -10.16 -4.47 15.45
CA LEU A 196 -9.63 -4.40 14.09
C LEU A 196 -9.97 -5.65 13.25
N THR A 197 -10.54 -6.69 13.85
CA THR A 197 -10.91 -7.94 13.13
C THR A 197 -11.84 -7.66 11.96
N GLY A 198 -11.54 -8.27 10.81
CA GLY A 198 -12.36 -8.14 9.61
C GLY A 198 -12.26 -6.76 8.96
N ALA A 199 -11.13 -6.08 9.11
CA ALA A 199 -10.86 -4.83 8.40
C ALA A 199 -10.96 -5.04 6.88
N VAL A 200 -11.83 -4.29 6.23
CA VAL A 200 -12.08 -4.36 4.79
C VAL A 200 -11.34 -3.26 4.04
N GLN A 201 -10.96 -2.19 4.73
CA GLN A 201 -10.28 -1.05 4.13
C GLN A 201 -9.42 -0.31 5.15
N VAL A 202 -8.24 0.13 4.71
CA VAL A 202 -7.39 1.11 5.40
C VAL A 202 -7.14 2.24 4.42
N LEU A 203 -7.42 3.47 4.84
CA LEU A 203 -7.21 4.67 4.01
C LEU A 203 -6.06 5.51 4.59
N PHE A 204 -5.22 6.04 3.72
CA PHE A 204 -4.27 7.13 3.97
C PHE A 204 -4.81 8.37 3.26
N GLY A 205 -5.48 9.24 3.99
CA GLY A 205 -6.32 10.28 3.40
C GLY A 205 -7.47 9.66 2.62
N ALA A 206 -7.50 9.85 1.29
CA ALA A 206 -8.47 9.22 0.40
C ALA A 206 -7.92 7.96 -0.31
N THR A 207 -6.63 7.63 -0.16
CA THR A 207 -5.96 6.57 -0.91
C THR A 207 -5.97 5.25 -0.13
N PRO A 208 -6.45 4.15 -0.71
CA PRO A 208 -6.47 2.85 -0.04
C PRO A 208 -5.07 2.23 0.03
N ALA A 209 -4.76 1.66 1.20
CA ALA A 209 -3.56 0.87 1.45
C ALA A 209 -3.84 -0.62 1.24
N THR A 210 -2.81 -1.38 0.88
CA THR A 210 -2.89 -2.84 0.80
C THR A 210 -2.74 -3.44 2.20
N ILE A 211 -3.76 -4.15 2.68
CA ILE A 211 -3.71 -4.88 3.95
C ILE A 211 -2.86 -6.14 3.75
N LEU A 212 -1.81 -6.30 4.55
CA LEU A 212 -0.90 -7.45 4.53
C LEU A 212 -1.31 -8.49 5.59
N THR A 213 -1.62 -8.03 6.80
CA THR A 213 -2.11 -8.86 7.91
C THR A 213 -3.21 -8.14 8.66
N ASN A 214 -4.14 -8.90 9.27
CA ASN A 214 -5.20 -8.35 10.11
C ASN A 214 -5.47 -9.27 11.30
N THR A 215 -5.36 -8.74 12.51
CA THR A 215 -5.73 -9.36 13.78
C THR A 215 -6.71 -8.46 14.54
N ALA A 216 -7.16 -8.87 15.73
CA ALA A 216 -8.07 -8.07 16.55
C ALA A 216 -7.44 -6.75 17.04
N THR A 217 -6.11 -6.70 17.17
CA THR A 217 -5.39 -5.57 17.78
C THR A 217 -4.33 -4.94 16.86
N GLN A 218 -4.05 -5.55 15.72
CA GLN A 218 -3.00 -5.08 14.82
C GLN A 218 -3.34 -5.35 13.34
N ILE A 219 -3.03 -4.36 12.50
CA ILE A 219 -3.07 -4.48 11.05
C ILE A 219 -1.72 -4.03 10.53
N THR A 220 -1.12 -4.79 9.60
CA THR A 220 0.02 -4.31 8.81
C THR A 220 -0.45 -4.00 7.41
N VAL A 221 0.01 -2.87 6.89
CA VAL A 221 -0.33 -2.43 5.53
C VAL A 221 0.93 -2.00 4.77
N SER A 222 0.88 -2.07 3.46
CA SER A 222 1.78 -1.33 2.59
C SER A 222 1.17 0.05 2.34
N ALA A 223 1.87 1.11 2.78
CA ALA A 223 1.40 2.48 2.59
C ALA A 223 1.31 2.81 1.09
N PRO A 224 0.24 3.45 0.62
CA PRO A 224 0.15 3.90 -0.77
C PRO A 224 1.09 5.08 -1.02
N ALA A 225 1.36 5.40 -2.28
CA ALA A 225 2.02 6.66 -2.63
C ALA A 225 1.12 7.86 -2.28
N GLY A 226 1.75 8.96 -1.86
CA GLY A 226 1.02 10.18 -1.50
C GLY A 226 1.87 11.45 -1.59
N PRO A 227 1.26 12.64 -1.65
CA PRO A 227 1.98 13.91 -1.66
C PRO A 227 2.67 14.15 -0.31
N ALA A 228 3.76 14.90 -0.31
CA ALA A 228 4.46 15.33 0.91
C ALA A 228 3.52 16.18 1.78
N SER A 229 2.84 15.55 2.71
CA SER A 229 1.84 16.18 3.59
C SER A 229 1.48 15.25 4.75
N VAL A 230 0.74 15.78 5.70
CA VAL A 230 0.10 14.99 6.77
C VAL A 230 -1.25 14.50 6.27
N VAL A 231 -1.51 13.21 6.40
CA VAL A 231 -2.79 12.58 6.06
C VAL A 231 -3.35 11.83 7.27
N ASN A 232 -4.68 11.70 7.30
CA ASN A 232 -5.34 10.88 8.30
C ASN A 232 -5.39 9.42 7.85
N VAL A 233 -5.02 8.50 8.73
CA VAL A 233 -5.18 7.06 8.53
C VAL A 233 -6.42 6.59 9.27
N THR A 234 -7.29 5.88 8.57
CA THR A 234 -8.52 5.29 9.12
C THR A 234 -8.67 3.84 8.71
N VAL A 235 -9.36 3.07 9.52
CA VAL A 235 -9.68 1.66 9.28
C VAL A 235 -11.19 1.49 9.25
N THR A 236 -11.71 0.75 8.28
CA THR A 236 -13.11 0.35 8.21
C THR A 236 -13.24 -1.14 8.51
N THR A 237 -14.08 -1.47 9.46
CA THR A 237 -14.47 -2.85 9.83
C THR A 237 -15.99 -2.98 9.76
N PRO A 238 -16.57 -4.19 9.91
CA PRO A 238 -18.03 -4.34 10.08
C PRO A 238 -18.62 -3.51 11.22
N GLY A 239 -17.82 -3.11 12.21
CA GLY A 239 -18.24 -2.25 13.32
C GLY A 239 -18.27 -0.74 13.00
N GLY A 240 -17.77 -0.35 11.85
CA GLY A 240 -17.71 1.06 11.42
C GLY A 240 -16.30 1.53 11.09
N ILE A 241 -16.09 2.85 11.15
CA ILE A 241 -14.82 3.52 10.85
C ILE A 241 -14.14 3.93 12.15
N SER A 242 -12.82 3.79 12.21
CA SER A 242 -11.99 4.20 13.36
C SER A 242 -11.89 5.72 13.52
N ASN A 243 -11.41 6.15 14.70
CA ASN A 243 -10.78 7.45 14.83
C ASN A 243 -9.59 7.57 13.85
N PRO A 244 -9.28 8.79 13.36
CA PRO A 244 -8.10 9.02 12.53
C PRO A 244 -6.83 9.11 13.37
N LEU A 245 -5.71 8.67 12.79
CA LEU A 245 -4.35 8.96 13.26
C LEU A 245 -3.55 9.60 12.13
N SER A 246 -2.68 10.54 12.49
CA SER A 246 -1.86 11.25 11.52
C SER A 246 -0.69 10.41 11.03
N TYR A 247 -0.46 10.39 9.72
CA TYR A 247 0.70 9.84 9.05
C TYR A 247 1.34 10.92 8.18
N ILE A 248 2.68 11.01 8.19
CA ILE A 248 3.41 12.07 7.51
C ILE A 248 4.11 11.49 6.27
N TYR A 249 3.72 11.92 5.09
CA TYR A 249 4.50 11.67 3.88
C TYR A 249 5.65 12.66 3.78
N VAL A 250 6.87 12.12 3.72
CA VAL A 250 8.12 12.89 3.63
C VAL A 250 8.72 12.69 2.25
N ALA A 251 9.09 13.77 1.59
CA ALA A 251 9.87 13.69 0.35
C ALA A 251 11.28 13.17 0.64
N ALA A 252 11.88 12.45 -0.30
CA ALA A 252 13.28 12.08 -0.21
C ALA A 252 14.16 13.34 -0.14
N PRO A 253 15.20 13.37 0.69
CA PRO A 253 16.11 14.51 0.74
C PRO A 253 16.90 14.63 -0.56
N VAL A 254 17.43 15.81 -0.82
CA VAL A 254 18.32 16.08 -1.94
C VAL A 254 19.65 16.59 -1.37
N VAL A 255 20.76 15.93 -1.72
CA VAL A 255 22.11 16.40 -1.40
C VAL A 255 22.65 17.15 -2.59
N THR A 256 23.05 18.42 -2.38
CA THR A 256 23.57 19.30 -3.43
C THR A 256 25.07 19.51 -3.35
N GLY A 257 25.70 19.28 -2.21
CA GLY A 257 27.14 19.44 -2.07
C GLY A 257 27.69 18.92 -0.76
N VAL A 258 29.03 18.74 -0.75
CA VAL A 258 29.82 18.38 0.43
C VAL A 258 31.04 19.29 0.50
N SER A 259 31.47 19.62 1.70
CA SER A 259 32.65 20.47 1.93
C SER A 259 33.31 20.12 3.26
N PRO A 260 34.63 19.82 3.27
CA PRO A 260 35.51 19.65 2.13
C PRO A 260 35.14 18.43 1.27
N GLN A 261 35.52 18.43 -0.01
CA GLN A 261 35.32 17.33 -0.96
C GLN A 261 36.41 16.26 -0.88
N PHE A 262 37.45 16.51 -0.12
CA PHE A 262 38.60 15.65 0.03
C PHE A 262 38.94 15.47 1.52
N GLY A 263 39.46 14.30 1.86
CA GLY A 263 40.01 14.06 3.19
C GLY A 263 40.74 12.72 3.27
N PRO A 264 41.30 12.38 4.44
CA PRO A 264 42.13 11.21 4.62
C PRO A 264 41.34 9.90 4.39
N ASP A 265 42.04 8.91 3.84
CA ASP A 265 41.53 7.53 3.70
C ASP A 265 41.22 6.84 5.03
N THR A 266 41.89 7.32 6.11
CA THR A 266 41.61 6.91 7.48
C THR A 266 40.29 7.47 8.04
N GLY A 267 39.67 8.42 7.33
CA GLY A 267 38.47 9.12 7.80
C GLY A 267 38.74 10.08 8.95
N GLY A 268 37.70 10.37 9.73
CA GLY A 268 37.76 11.19 10.96
C GLY A 268 37.55 12.67 10.75
N ASN A 269 37.60 13.19 9.53
CA ASN A 269 37.38 14.62 9.26
C ASN A 269 35.88 14.95 9.23
N SER A 270 35.54 16.15 9.63
CA SER A 270 34.17 16.68 9.57
C SER A 270 33.87 17.20 8.18
N VAL A 271 32.76 16.76 7.63
CA VAL A 271 32.26 17.13 6.30
C VAL A 271 30.90 17.79 6.46
N THR A 272 30.73 18.99 5.94
CA THR A 272 29.47 19.71 5.84
C THR A 272 28.73 19.24 4.60
N ILE A 273 27.50 18.82 4.78
CA ILE A 273 26.60 18.34 3.71
C ILE A 273 25.50 19.37 3.56
N THR A 274 25.31 19.86 2.35
CA THR A 274 24.28 20.83 2.00
C THR A 274 23.22 20.20 1.09
N GLY A 275 21.97 20.66 1.22
CA GLY A 275 20.86 20.09 0.46
C GLY A 275 19.51 20.64 0.84
N SER A 276 18.48 19.80 0.77
CA SER A 276 17.13 20.08 1.27
C SER A 276 16.48 18.82 1.82
N GLY A 277 15.55 18.99 2.76
CA GLY A 277 14.88 17.86 3.40
C GLY A 277 15.76 17.09 4.38
N LEU A 278 16.82 17.72 4.93
CA LEU A 278 17.82 17.07 5.79
C LEU A 278 17.43 17.03 7.27
N ALA A 279 16.37 17.76 7.68
CA ALA A 279 15.98 17.90 9.08
C ALA A 279 15.70 16.57 9.80
N LEU A 280 15.21 15.57 9.07
CA LEU A 280 14.87 14.26 9.61
C LEU A 280 15.92 13.18 9.28
N ALA A 281 17.17 13.56 9.05
CA ALA A 281 18.23 12.62 8.74
C ALA A 281 18.38 11.57 9.85
N SER A 282 18.39 10.31 9.46
CA SER A 282 18.57 9.15 10.32
C SER A 282 19.89 8.41 10.06
N ALA A 283 20.47 8.61 8.87
CA ALA A 283 21.77 8.05 8.50
C ALA A 283 22.45 8.93 7.42
N VAL A 284 23.79 8.92 7.43
CA VAL A 284 24.63 9.51 6.39
C VAL A 284 25.60 8.44 5.93
N HIS A 285 25.72 8.25 4.61
CA HIS A 285 26.65 7.30 4.04
C HIS A 285 27.65 7.97 3.12
N PHE A 286 28.88 7.48 3.15
CA PHE A 286 29.95 7.78 2.22
C PHE A 286 30.17 6.53 1.35
N GLY A 287 29.51 6.47 0.20
CA GLY A 287 29.39 5.22 -0.56
C GLY A 287 28.67 4.14 0.24
N PRO A 288 29.27 2.94 0.41
CA PRO A 288 28.65 1.87 1.21
C PRO A 288 28.83 2.06 2.72
N SER A 289 29.72 2.96 3.17
CA SER A 289 30.13 3.08 4.57
C SER A 289 29.27 4.11 5.31
N LEU A 290 28.81 3.76 6.51
CA LEU A 290 28.07 4.68 7.38
C LEU A 290 29.03 5.69 7.99
N ALA A 291 28.65 6.96 8.03
CA ALA A 291 29.37 8.00 8.79
C ALA A 291 29.48 7.58 10.26
N THR A 292 30.63 7.87 10.89
CA THR A 292 30.86 7.54 12.31
C THR A 292 30.06 8.40 13.27
N GLY A 293 29.51 9.52 12.78
CA GLY A 293 28.58 10.41 13.49
C GLY A 293 28.10 11.51 12.57
N PHE A 294 26.96 12.11 12.89
CA PHE A 294 26.47 13.30 12.19
C PHE A 294 25.63 14.17 13.12
N THR A 295 25.50 15.44 12.77
CA THR A 295 24.67 16.44 13.48
C THR A 295 23.87 17.24 12.47
N VAL A 296 22.55 17.23 12.62
CA VAL A 296 21.64 18.06 11.81
C VAL A 296 21.68 19.50 12.33
N ILE A 297 22.01 20.45 11.44
CA ILE A 297 22.04 21.86 11.75
C ILE A 297 20.74 22.55 11.34
N SER A 298 20.21 22.17 10.18
CA SER A 298 18.96 22.72 9.61
C SER A 298 18.39 21.76 8.56
N ASP A 299 17.25 22.12 7.98
CA ASP A 299 16.70 21.40 6.83
C ASP A 299 17.61 21.41 5.59
N ASN A 300 18.55 22.35 5.53
CA ASN A 300 19.45 22.53 4.39
C ASN A 300 20.91 22.15 4.67
N GLN A 301 21.23 21.79 5.90
CA GLN A 301 22.62 21.54 6.29
C GLN A 301 22.74 20.55 7.45
N LEU A 302 23.72 19.65 7.32
CA LEU A 302 24.20 18.82 8.41
C LEU A 302 25.72 18.66 8.32
N THR A 303 26.35 18.25 9.40
CA THR A 303 27.75 17.85 9.43
C THR A 303 27.83 16.35 9.71
N ALA A 304 28.77 15.65 9.08
CA ALA A 304 29.03 14.24 9.31
C ALA A 304 30.53 13.98 9.40
N THR A 305 30.93 12.99 10.19
CA THR A 305 32.30 12.53 10.29
C THR A 305 32.51 11.42 9.27
N ALA A 306 33.43 11.62 8.33
CA ALA A 306 33.75 10.65 7.30
C ALA A 306 34.30 9.34 7.92
N PRO A 307 33.79 8.17 7.55
CA PRO A 307 34.38 6.89 7.95
C PRO A 307 35.68 6.64 7.17
N PRO A 308 36.50 5.67 7.53
CA PRO A 308 37.59 5.19 6.67
C PRO A 308 37.05 4.73 5.31
N GLY A 309 37.81 5.01 4.24
CA GLY A 309 37.36 4.66 2.87
C GLY A 309 38.44 4.83 1.83
N THR A 310 38.09 4.57 0.57
CA THR A 310 39.00 4.67 -0.57
C THR A 310 38.29 5.23 -1.81
N GLY A 311 39.03 5.93 -2.66
CA GLY A 311 38.53 6.46 -3.93
C GLY A 311 37.48 7.55 -3.77
N THR A 312 36.74 7.82 -4.84
CA THR A 312 35.66 8.81 -4.84
C THR A 312 34.32 8.13 -4.64
N VAL A 313 33.56 8.59 -3.66
CA VAL A 313 32.27 8.04 -3.28
C VAL A 313 31.18 9.10 -3.28
N VAL A 314 29.95 8.67 -3.48
CA VAL A 314 28.77 9.53 -3.32
C VAL A 314 28.41 9.63 -1.85
N VAL A 315 28.09 10.83 -1.39
CA VAL A 315 27.55 11.06 -0.05
C VAL A 315 26.03 11.08 -0.14
N THR A 316 25.37 10.24 0.65
CA THR A 316 23.90 10.14 0.70
C THR A 316 23.37 10.31 2.12
N VAL A 317 22.17 10.85 2.23
CA VAL A 317 21.45 11.04 3.50
C VAL A 317 20.16 10.26 3.44
N THR A 318 19.86 9.51 4.49
CA THR A 318 18.60 8.77 4.63
C THR A 318 17.69 9.47 5.64
N THR A 319 16.42 9.62 5.29
CA THR A 319 15.34 10.16 6.13
C THR A 319 14.13 9.23 6.06
N PRO A 320 13.07 9.47 6.83
CA PRO A 320 11.78 8.75 6.60
C PRO A 320 11.25 8.87 5.17
N GLY A 321 11.65 9.91 4.44
CA GLY A 321 11.32 10.07 3.01
C GLY A 321 12.11 9.18 2.04
N GLY A 322 13.08 8.44 2.54
CA GLY A 322 13.98 7.60 1.76
C GLY A 322 15.41 8.12 1.74
N THR A 323 16.23 7.50 0.89
CA THR A 323 17.62 7.93 0.64
C THR A 323 17.64 9.06 -0.36
N SER A 324 18.55 10.02 -0.16
CA SER A 324 18.70 11.20 -1.01
C SER A 324 18.93 10.86 -2.47
N THR A 325 18.32 11.67 -3.34
CA THR A 325 18.67 11.73 -4.75
C THR A 325 19.87 12.65 -4.96
N LEU A 326 20.60 12.42 -6.05
CA LEU A 326 21.68 13.30 -6.46
C LEU A 326 21.07 14.61 -6.97
N GLY A 327 21.38 15.72 -6.29
CA GLY A 327 21.05 17.06 -6.76
C GLY A 327 21.98 17.53 -7.88
N PRO A 328 21.76 18.73 -8.42
CA PRO A 328 22.58 19.30 -9.49
C PRO A 328 23.98 19.72 -9.03
N GLY A 329 24.29 19.58 -7.73
CA GLY A 329 25.61 19.88 -7.17
C GLY A 329 26.56 18.68 -7.25
N ASN A 330 27.67 18.78 -6.52
CA ASN A 330 28.69 17.74 -6.48
C ASN A 330 28.71 17.05 -5.11
N PRO A 331 27.87 16.03 -4.86
CA PRO A 331 27.80 15.29 -3.60
C PRO A 331 28.87 14.18 -3.50
N TYR A 332 30.01 14.37 -4.13
CA TYR A 332 31.10 13.41 -4.11
C TYR A 332 32.15 13.79 -3.06
N TYR A 333 32.68 12.79 -2.41
CA TYR A 333 33.78 12.89 -1.46
C TYR A 333 34.90 11.94 -1.90
N THR A 334 36.13 12.45 -1.93
CA THR A 334 37.32 11.71 -2.37
C THR A 334 38.24 11.44 -1.20
N TYR A 335 38.52 10.19 -0.97
CA TYR A 335 39.50 9.72 0.00
C TYR A 335 40.90 9.80 -0.60
N LEU A 336 41.80 10.46 0.11
CA LEU A 336 43.19 10.62 -0.29
C LEU A 336 44.10 9.87 0.69
N GLY A 337 45.11 9.19 0.18
CA GLY A 337 46.20 8.68 0.99
C GLY A 337 47.06 9.80 1.55
N ALA A 338 47.64 9.60 2.73
CA ALA A 338 48.57 10.58 3.31
C ALA A 338 49.75 10.81 2.37
N PRO A 339 50.23 12.08 2.22
CA PRO A 339 51.40 12.35 1.41
C PRO A 339 52.66 11.78 2.07
N VAL A 340 53.59 11.31 1.26
CA VAL A 340 54.87 10.76 1.72
C VAL A 340 56.00 11.41 0.94
N ILE A 341 57.02 11.92 1.65
CA ILE A 341 58.27 12.42 1.08
C ILE A 341 59.29 11.29 1.14
N ASN A 342 59.85 10.89 -0.03
CA ASN A 342 60.89 9.85 -0.12
C ASN A 342 62.31 10.45 -0.21
N SER A 343 62.48 11.63 -0.88
CA SER A 343 63.77 12.27 -0.99
C SER A 343 63.63 13.78 -1.31
N LEU A 344 64.62 14.54 -0.93
CA LEU A 344 64.85 15.96 -1.32
C LEU A 344 66.11 16.02 -2.17
N ILE A 345 66.06 16.80 -3.26
CA ILE A 345 67.21 16.96 -4.17
C ILE A 345 67.27 18.42 -4.61
N PRO A 346 68.28 19.21 -4.17
CA PRO A 346 69.27 18.89 -3.12
C PRO A 346 68.60 18.81 -1.74
N ASP A 347 69.28 18.22 -0.76
CA ASP A 347 68.91 18.17 0.67
C ASP A 347 69.68 19.17 1.53
N GLU A 348 70.40 20.07 0.87
CA GLU A 348 71.11 21.19 1.48
C GLU A 348 71.00 22.43 0.60
N GLY A 349 71.20 23.64 1.18
CA GLY A 349 71.13 24.89 0.43
C GLY A 349 71.49 26.11 1.26
N SER A 350 71.50 27.32 0.67
CA SER A 350 71.85 28.56 1.24
C SER A 350 70.91 29.02 2.36
N SER A 351 71.48 29.57 3.47
CA SER A 351 70.67 30.21 4.52
C SER A 351 69.91 31.49 4.03
N PHE A 352 70.26 32.06 2.89
CA PHE A 352 69.48 33.13 2.27
C PHE A 352 68.19 32.58 1.55
N GLY A 353 68.11 31.28 1.37
CA GLY A 353 67.02 30.64 0.59
C GLY A 353 67.14 30.86 -0.92
N GLY A 354 66.11 30.51 -1.67
CA GLY A 354 66.07 30.66 -3.11
C GLY A 354 66.42 29.35 -3.87
N ASP A 355 66.93 28.35 -3.20
CA ASP A 355 67.29 27.06 -3.79
C ASP A 355 66.06 26.30 -4.21
N SER A 356 66.09 25.75 -5.42
CA SER A 356 65.03 24.90 -5.95
C SER A 356 65.23 23.45 -5.49
N VAL A 357 64.32 22.96 -4.65
CA VAL A 357 64.37 21.61 -4.08
C VAL A 357 63.33 20.76 -4.75
N THR A 358 63.77 19.69 -5.39
CA THR A 358 62.90 18.66 -5.93
C THR A 358 62.51 17.71 -4.81
N ILE A 359 61.20 17.54 -4.62
CA ILE A 359 60.60 16.65 -3.63
C ILE A 359 60.03 15.45 -4.34
N ASN A 360 60.62 14.27 -4.14
CA ASN A 360 60.06 13.02 -4.65
C ASN A 360 59.26 12.36 -3.54
N GLY A 361 58.12 11.81 -3.90
CA GLY A 361 57.19 11.23 -2.93
C GLY A 361 56.07 10.42 -3.51
N SER A 362 54.95 10.36 -2.80
CA SER A 362 53.69 9.79 -3.28
C SER A 362 52.51 10.57 -2.67
N ASN A 363 51.37 10.54 -3.33
CA ASN A 363 50.15 11.25 -2.94
C ASN A 363 50.34 12.77 -2.84
N LEU A 364 51.16 13.37 -3.73
CA LEU A 364 51.51 14.77 -3.72
C LEU A 364 50.53 15.66 -4.50
N THR A 365 49.62 15.08 -5.31
CA THR A 365 48.72 15.82 -6.23
C THR A 365 47.96 16.96 -5.57
N TYR A 366 47.52 16.77 -4.35
CA TYR A 366 46.68 17.74 -3.62
C TYR A 366 47.46 18.52 -2.57
N THR A 367 48.81 18.67 -2.69
CA THR A 367 49.62 19.47 -1.79
C THR A 367 49.14 20.92 -1.80
N ASP A 368 48.80 21.43 -0.64
CA ASP A 368 48.33 22.81 -0.38
C ASP A 368 49.34 23.64 0.43
N SER A 369 50.35 22.98 1.01
CA SER A 369 51.38 23.63 1.80
C SER A 369 52.66 22.82 1.78
N VAL A 370 53.80 23.52 1.69
CA VAL A 370 55.15 22.99 1.91
C VAL A 370 55.85 23.91 2.89
N THR A 371 56.49 23.32 3.90
CA THR A 371 57.21 24.08 4.92
C THR A 371 58.63 23.53 5.12
N PHE A 372 59.57 24.46 5.40
CA PHE A 372 60.94 24.15 5.81
C PHE A 372 61.12 24.68 7.24
N GLY A 373 61.22 23.80 8.22
CA GLY A 373 61.28 24.19 9.63
C GLY A 373 60.06 24.98 10.10
N GLY A 374 58.87 24.75 9.48
CA GLY A 374 57.65 25.51 9.74
C GLY A 374 57.53 26.83 8.95
N VAL A 375 58.53 27.24 8.20
CA VAL A 375 58.48 28.44 7.33
C VAL A 375 57.85 28.03 5.99
N PRO A 376 56.79 28.68 5.52
CA PRO A 376 56.14 28.36 4.26
C PRO A 376 57.05 28.59 3.05
N ALA A 377 57.04 27.66 2.11
CA ALA A 377 57.76 27.69 0.86
C ALA A 377 56.78 27.86 -0.34
N SER A 378 57.22 28.57 -1.38
CA SER A 378 56.57 28.53 -2.67
C SER A 378 56.85 27.17 -3.31
N PHE A 379 55.84 26.58 -3.97
CA PHE A 379 55.97 25.25 -4.57
C PHE A 379 55.10 25.09 -5.82
N SER A 380 55.42 24.06 -6.58
CA SER A 380 54.60 23.57 -7.71
C SER A 380 54.56 22.05 -7.66
N VAL A 381 53.36 21.46 -7.77
CA VAL A 381 53.18 20.02 -7.90
C VAL A 381 53.21 19.66 -9.38
N LEU A 382 54.10 18.79 -9.79
CA LEU A 382 54.27 18.36 -11.16
C LEU A 382 53.57 17.03 -11.46
N SER A 383 53.46 16.16 -10.47
CA SER A 383 52.76 14.89 -10.54
C SER A 383 52.44 14.37 -9.13
N ASP A 384 51.76 13.24 -9.04
CA ASP A 384 51.50 12.58 -7.75
C ASP A 384 52.76 12.13 -7.01
N SER A 385 53.89 12.04 -7.72
CA SER A 385 55.18 11.62 -7.15
C SER A 385 56.22 12.68 -7.16
N LEU A 386 55.95 13.90 -7.63
CA LEU A 386 56.96 14.94 -7.84
C LEU A 386 56.42 16.34 -7.57
N ALA A 387 57.06 17.03 -6.66
CA ALA A 387 56.86 18.48 -6.42
C ALA A 387 58.20 19.18 -6.43
N VAL A 388 58.19 20.49 -6.67
CA VAL A 388 59.35 21.36 -6.57
C VAL A 388 59.00 22.50 -5.62
N ALA A 389 59.86 22.78 -4.64
CA ALA A 389 59.70 23.88 -3.71
C ALA A 389 60.92 24.77 -3.74
N THR A 390 60.73 26.09 -3.50
CA THR A 390 61.83 27.01 -3.29
C THR A 390 62.08 27.14 -1.80
N ALA A 391 63.28 26.77 -1.36
CA ALA A 391 63.64 26.85 0.06
C ALA A 391 63.54 28.31 0.52
N PRO A 392 62.79 28.62 1.58
CA PRO A 392 62.73 29.97 2.14
C PRO A 392 64.02 30.30 2.87
N ALA A 393 64.33 31.61 3.13
CA ALA A 393 65.44 32.02 3.96
C ALA A 393 65.24 31.47 5.39
N HIS A 394 66.30 30.88 5.95
CA HIS A 394 66.32 30.33 7.30
C HIS A 394 67.66 30.42 7.95
N ALA A 395 67.77 30.42 9.28
CA ALA A 395 69.01 30.31 9.98
C ALA A 395 69.76 29.02 9.59
N ALA A 396 71.11 29.11 9.53
CA ALA A 396 71.97 27.94 9.28
C ALA A 396 71.67 26.84 10.28
N GLY A 397 71.59 25.58 9.76
CA GLY A 397 71.23 24.38 10.52
C GLY A 397 70.28 23.50 9.80
N THR A 398 70.02 22.36 10.38
CA THR A 398 69.08 21.34 9.77
C THR A 398 67.68 21.55 10.26
N VAL A 399 66.72 21.58 9.31
CA VAL A 399 65.29 21.72 9.57
C VAL A 399 64.53 20.60 8.91
N ASN A 400 63.29 20.35 9.34
CA ASN A 400 62.40 19.39 8.72
C ASN A 400 61.59 20.01 7.58
N VAL A 401 61.56 19.37 6.44
CA VAL A 401 60.65 19.67 5.34
C VAL A 401 59.40 18.79 5.47
N GLN A 402 58.23 19.42 5.35
CA GLN A 402 56.96 18.76 5.45
C GLN A 402 55.98 19.31 4.40
N LEU A 403 55.19 18.43 3.81
CA LEU A 403 54.05 18.78 2.98
C LEU A 403 52.74 18.56 3.73
N HIS A 404 51.73 19.32 3.37
CA HIS A 404 50.37 19.11 3.80
C HIS A 404 49.47 18.91 2.56
N THR A 405 48.49 18.04 2.70
CA THR A 405 47.37 17.82 1.77
C THR A 405 46.07 17.73 2.55
N PRO A 406 44.91 17.73 1.93
CA PRO A 406 43.66 17.40 2.64
C PRO A 406 43.64 16.05 3.37
N ALA A 407 44.57 15.14 3.05
CA ALA A 407 44.79 13.89 3.78
C ALA A 407 45.66 14.04 5.06
N GLY A 408 46.19 15.20 5.28
CA GLY A 408 47.06 15.51 6.41
C GLY A 408 48.51 15.79 6.05
N ASN A 409 49.37 15.75 7.05
CA ASN A 409 50.81 16.05 6.91
C ASN A 409 51.56 14.80 6.40
N SER A 410 52.62 15.07 5.62
CA SER A 410 53.61 14.04 5.27
C SER A 410 54.48 13.64 6.46
N ASN A 411 55.25 12.56 6.31
CA ASN A 411 56.49 12.43 7.08
C ASN A 411 57.41 13.61 6.82
N THR A 412 58.43 13.79 7.67
CA THR A 412 59.44 14.85 7.54
C THR A 412 60.76 14.28 7.04
N LEU A 413 61.46 15.06 6.19
CA LEU A 413 62.86 14.81 5.84
C LEU A 413 63.72 16.00 6.20
N PRO A 414 64.97 15.80 6.61
CA PRO A 414 65.91 16.85 6.93
C PRO A 414 66.37 17.61 5.68
N PHE A 415 66.47 18.96 5.80
CA PHE A 415 67.14 19.84 4.86
C PHE A 415 68.12 20.72 5.62
N THR A 416 69.36 20.84 5.14
CA THR A 416 70.41 21.60 5.84
C THR A 416 70.67 22.95 5.19
N TYR A 417 70.55 24.01 5.97
CA TYR A 417 70.92 25.35 5.57
C TYR A 417 72.38 25.61 5.91
N ASP A 418 73.19 25.86 4.89
CA ASP A 418 74.60 26.16 5.04
C ASP A 418 74.81 27.55 5.57
N PRO A 419 75.81 27.77 6.47
CA PRO A 419 76.23 29.11 6.87
C PRO A 419 76.84 29.80 5.68
N VAL A 420 76.62 31.13 5.56
CA VAL A 420 77.17 31.99 4.55
C VAL A 420 78.57 32.45 4.97
#